data_9b248a571be6e9b653771eb38efdc041
#
_entry.id   9b248a571be6e9b653771eb38efdc041
#
_cell.length_a   1.000
_cell.length_b   1.000
_cell.length_c   1.000
_cell.angle_alpha   90.00
_cell.angle_beta   90.00
_cell.angle_gamma   90.00
#
_symmetry.space_group_name_H-M   'P 1'
#
loop_
_entity.id
_entity.type
_entity.pdbx_description
1 polymer ?
#
loop_
_entity_poly.entity_id
_entity_poly.type
_entity_poly.pdbx_seq_one_letter_code
_entity_poly.pdbx_strand_id
1 'polypeptide(L)'
;SDLGLEKDDKKFMIGVVSRLTDQKGFDLIAYMMDELCQLDVQLVVLGTGEERYENMFRHFAWKYPGKVSANIFYSEAMSHKIYASCDAFLMPSLFEPCGLSQLMSLRYGTLPIVRETGGLKDTVIPYNEYDGTGTGFSFTNYNAHEMFYTIKYAMSVYYDKRRDRKSTRL
;
A
#
# COMPACT_ATOMS: atom_id res chain seq x y z
N SER A 1 -4.07 -7.05 17.70
CA SER A 1 -3.98 -7.80 16.46
C SER A 1 -2.62 -8.48 16.33
N ASP A 2 -2.55 -9.53 15.53
CA ASP A 2 -1.32 -10.33 15.32
C ASP A 2 -0.19 -9.51 14.66
N LEU A 3 -0.52 -8.38 14.06
CA LEU A 3 0.44 -7.53 13.35
C LEU A 3 0.96 -6.36 14.19
N GLY A 4 0.56 -6.24 15.46
CA GLY A 4 0.98 -5.15 16.31
C GLY A 4 0.36 -3.80 15.97
N LEU A 5 -0.75 -3.79 15.24
CA LEU A 5 -1.48 -2.60 14.87
C LEU A 5 -2.66 -2.34 15.82
N GLU A 6 -3.03 -1.07 15.95
CA GLU A 6 -4.26 -0.73 16.65
C GLU A 6 -5.46 -1.29 15.89
N LYS A 7 -6.43 -1.82 16.64
CA LYS A 7 -7.66 -2.32 16.04
C LYS A 7 -8.59 -1.14 15.77
N ASP A 8 -8.62 -0.67 14.54
CA ASP A 8 -9.45 0.46 14.14
C ASP A 8 -9.96 0.24 12.70
N ASP A 9 -11.23 -0.13 12.59
CA ASP A 9 -11.88 -0.41 11.32
C ASP A 9 -12.07 0.85 10.45
N LYS A 10 -11.83 2.03 11.00
CA LYS A 10 -11.96 3.31 10.28
C LYS A 10 -10.69 3.73 9.57
N LYS A 11 -9.55 3.16 9.93
CA LYS A 11 -8.27 3.51 9.32
C LYS A 11 -8.08 2.77 8.01
N PHE A 12 -7.43 3.45 7.07
CA PHE A 12 -7.07 2.87 5.78
C PHE A 12 -5.80 2.04 5.94
N MET A 13 -5.89 0.74 5.69
CA MET A 13 -4.75 -0.17 5.85
C MET A 13 -4.05 -0.39 4.51
N ILE A 14 -2.76 -0.07 4.47
CA ILE A 14 -1.90 -0.24 3.30
C ILE A 14 -0.93 -1.38 3.55
N GLY A 15 -0.89 -2.35 2.64
CA GLY A 15 0.05 -3.47 2.69
C GLY A 15 1.20 -3.28 1.71
N VAL A 16 2.40 -3.68 2.12
CA VAL A 16 3.58 -3.73 1.27
C VAL A 16 4.24 -5.09 1.47
N VAL A 17 4.24 -5.91 0.42
CA VAL A 17 4.86 -7.24 0.44
C VAL A 17 5.86 -7.28 -0.71
N SER A 18 7.16 -7.23 -0.40
CA SER A 18 8.18 -7.11 -1.43
C SER A 18 9.58 -7.31 -0.86
N ARG A 19 10.56 -7.47 -1.75
CA ARG A 19 11.97 -7.31 -1.39
C ARG A 19 12.22 -5.82 -1.16
N LEU A 20 12.94 -5.50 -0.09
CA LEU A 20 13.18 -4.11 0.34
C LEU A 20 14.41 -3.55 -0.38
N THR A 21 14.22 -3.12 -1.62
CA THR A 21 15.29 -2.61 -2.49
C THR A 21 14.89 -1.29 -3.14
N ASP A 22 15.88 -0.57 -3.66
CA ASP A 22 15.62 0.68 -4.43
C ASP A 22 14.73 0.42 -5.64
N GLN A 23 14.92 -0.71 -6.31
CA GLN A 23 14.14 -1.07 -7.48
C GLN A 23 12.65 -1.17 -7.18
N LYS A 24 12.28 -1.48 -5.95
CA LYS A 24 10.90 -1.61 -5.50
C LYS A 24 10.32 -0.32 -4.94
N GLY A 25 11.04 0.79 -5.01
CA GLY A 25 10.53 2.11 -4.62
C GLY A 25 10.62 2.43 -3.14
N PHE A 26 11.44 1.73 -2.37
CA PHE A 26 11.51 1.96 -0.92
C PHE A 26 12.19 3.26 -0.54
N ASP A 27 13.01 3.85 -1.42
CA ASP A 27 13.52 5.20 -1.22
C ASP A 27 12.39 6.24 -1.24
N LEU A 28 11.40 6.09 -2.12
CA LEU A 28 10.22 6.96 -2.14
C LEU A 28 9.41 6.82 -0.85
N ILE A 29 9.21 5.57 -0.40
CA ILE A 29 8.47 5.31 0.83
C ILE A 29 9.20 5.90 2.03
N ALA A 30 10.51 5.67 2.13
CA ALA A 30 11.33 6.18 3.23
C ALA A 30 11.25 7.71 3.32
N TYR A 31 11.28 8.39 2.19
CA TYR A 31 11.19 9.85 2.12
C TYR A 31 9.87 10.38 2.67
N MET A 32 8.78 9.65 2.48
CA MET A 32 7.43 10.10 2.85
C MET A 32 6.88 9.46 4.13
N MET A 33 7.69 8.68 4.88
CA MET A 33 7.17 7.94 6.04
C MET A 33 6.57 8.83 7.13
N ASP A 34 7.21 9.95 7.48
CA ASP A 34 6.66 10.83 8.50
C ASP A 34 5.32 11.42 8.07
N GLU A 35 5.21 11.86 6.82
CA GLU A 35 3.98 12.41 6.27
C GLU A 35 2.88 11.36 6.18
N LEU A 36 3.22 10.13 5.76
CA LEU A 36 2.29 9.01 5.74
C LEU A 36 1.71 8.73 7.13
N CYS A 37 2.55 8.76 8.14
CA CYS A 37 2.12 8.46 9.50
C CYS A 37 1.29 9.57 10.14
N GLN A 38 1.18 10.75 9.51
CA GLN A 38 0.25 11.80 9.93
C GLN A 38 -1.16 11.57 9.39
N LEU A 39 -1.33 10.69 8.40
CA LEU A 39 -2.65 10.34 7.86
C LEU A 39 -3.32 9.27 8.72
N ASP A 40 -4.63 9.07 8.50
CA ASP A 40 -5.40 8.00 9.15
C ASP A 40 -5.14 6.66 8.46
N VAL A 41 -3.88 6.22 8.46
CA VAL A 41 -3.45 4.99 7.81
C VAL A 41 -2.78 4.05 8.80
N GLN A 42 -2.82 2.77 8.46
CA GLN A 42 -1.97 1.75 9.06
C GLN A 42 -1.16 1.11 7.94
N LEU A 43 0.14 0.96 8.15
CA LEU A 43 1.05 0.40 7.16
C LEU A 43 1.60 -0.94 7.65
N VAL A 44 1.40 -1.98 6.84
CA VAL A 44 1.92 -3.33 7.13
C VAL A 44 2.99 -3.67 6.10
N VAL A 45 4.21 -3.93 6.55
CA VAL A 45 5.32 -4.28 5.68
C VAL A 45 5.75 -5.71 5.95
N LEU A 46 5.88 -6.51 4.91
CA LEU A 46 6.42 -7.85 4.96
C LEU A 46 7.51 -7.99 3.90
N GLY A 47 8.74 -8.31 4.32
CA GLY A 47 9.83 -8.52 3.40
C GLY A 47 11.19 -8.37 4.03
N THR A 48 12.21 -8.69 3.24
CA THR A 48 13.61 -8.53 3.60
C THR A 48 14.35 -7.90 2.43
N GLY A 49 15.52 -7.33 2.68
CA GLY A 49 16.33 -6.74 1.61
C GLY A 49 17.50 -5.95 2.16
N GLU A 50 17.66 -4.71 1.69
CA GLU A 50 18.74 -3.85 2.13
C GLU A 50 18.54 -3.43 3.59
N GLU A 51 19.62 -3.52 4.37
CA GLU A 51 19.58 -3.26 5.81
C GLU A 51 19.04 -1.86 6.14
N ARG A 52 19.37 -0.86 5.33
CA ARG A 52 18.87 0.51 5.54
C ARG A 52 17.35 0.60 5.49
N TYR A 53 16.70 -0.21 4.65
CA TYR A 53 15.24 -0.24 4.57
C TYR A 53 14.63 -1.07 5.69
N GLU A 54 15.25 -2.20 6.04
CA GLU A 54 14.82 -2.98 7.18
C GLU A 54 14.85 -2.15 8.46
N ASN A 55 15.95 -1.43 8.69
CA ASN A 55 16.10 -0.56 9.86
C ASN A 55 15.17 0.64 9.82
N MET A 56 14.90 1.19 8.65
CA MET A 56 13.96 2.29 8.47
C MET A 56 12.57 1.88 8.96
N PHE A 57 12.07 0.71 8.55
CA PHE A 57 10.75 0.25 8.96
C PHE A 57 10.70 -0.10 10.45
N ARG A 58 11.78 -0.70 10.99
CA ARG A 58 11.87 -0.94 12.44
C ARG A 58 11.80 0.37 13.23
N HIS A 59 12.50 1.41 12.74
CA HIS A 59 12.48 2.74 13.35
C HIS A 59 11.07 3.34 13.36
N PHE A 60 10.38 3.30 12.22
CA PHE A 60 9.05 3.88 12.12
C PHE A 60 8.00 3.07 12.87
N ALA A 61 8.16 1.75 12.98
CA ALA A 61 7.31 0.92 13.83
C ALA A 61 7.47 1.30 15.30
N TRP A 62 8.69 1.67 15.71
CA TRP A 62 8.96 2.17 17.07
C TRP A 62 8.41 3.58 17.27
N LYS A 63 8.62 4.47 16.29
CA LYS A 63 8.21 5.88 16.39
C LYS A 63 6.68 6.05 16.37
N TYR A 64 5.99 5.23 15.62
CA TYR A 64 4.54 5.30 15.47
C TYR A 64 3.91 3.95 15.84
N PRO A 65 3.90 3.59 17.13
CA PRO A 65 3.33 2.30 17.55
C PRO A 65 1.83 2.23 17.21
N GLY A 66 1.40 1.06 16.73
CA GLY A 66 0.01 0.86 16.31
C GLY A 66 -0.31 1.35 14.91
N LYS A 67 0.60 2.08 14.25
CA LYS A 67 0.41 2.57 12.88
C LYS A 67 1.28 1.83 11.86
N VAL A 68 2.49 1.42 12.23
CA VAL A 68 3.42 0.74 11.33
C VAL A 68 3.73 -0.64 11.92
N SER A 69 3.53 -1.68 11.10
CA SER A 69 3.91 -3.06 11.42
C SER A 69 5.04 -3.49 10.52
N ALA A 70 6.24 -3.67 11.07
CA ALA A 70 7.43 -4.06 10.33
C ALA A 70 7.69 -5.55 10.53
N ASN A 71 7.42 -6.35 9.51
CA ASN A 71 7.59 -7.79 9.53
C ASN A 71 8.76 -8.14 8.61
N ILE A 72 9.97 -8.17 9.17
CA ILE A 72 11.24 -8.29 8.42
C ILE A 72 11.60 -9.77 8.29
N PHE A 73 10.80 -10.46 7.51
CA PHE A 73 11.00 -11.88 7.18
C PHE A 73 10.17 -12.22 5.95
N TYR A 74 10.30 -13.44 5.46
CA TYR A 74 9.45 -13.95 4.38
C TYR A 74 8.49 -15.00 4.93
N SER A 75 7.21 -14.88 4.58
CA SER A 75 6.20 -15.87 4.92
C SER A 75 5.06 -15.80 3.90
N GLU A 76 4.87 -16.87 3.16
CA GLU A 76 3.77 -16.97 2.20
C GLU A 76 2.41 -16.88 2.91
N ALA A 77 2.27 -17.56 4.04
CA ALA A 77 1.03 -17.53 4.81
C ALA A 77 0.69 -16.11 5.28
N MET A 78 1.68 -15.36 5.76
CA MET A 78 1.46 -13.98 6.18
C MET A 78 1.17 -13.05 5.00
N SER A 79 1.79 -13.27 3.83
CA SER A 79 1.49 -12.46 2.65
C SER A 79 0.02 -12.57 2.26
N HIS A 80 -0.55 -13.77 2.30
CA HIS A 80 -1.98 -13.96 2.02
C HIS A 80 -2.87 -13.26 3.03
N LYS A 81 -2.51 -13.26 4.31
CA LYS A 81 -3.24 -12.54 5.35
C LYS A 81 -3.20 -11.03 5.10
N ILE A 82 -2.06 -10.49 4.68
CA ILE A 82 -1.90 -9.07 4.38
C ILE A 82 -2.77 -8.70 3.17
N TYR A 83 -2.71 -9.47 2.09
CA TYR A 83 -3.55 -9.20 0.92
C TYR A 83 -5.04 -9.20 1.28
N ALA A 84 -5.48 -10.12 2.14
CA ALA A 84 -6.88 -10.23 2.53
C ALA A 84 -7.31 -9.15 3.52
N SER A 85 -6.40 -8.61 4.32
CA SER A 85 -6.70 -7.68 5.41
C SER A 85 -6.57 -6.21 5.03
N CYS A 86 -5.76 -5.89 4.02
CA CYS A 86 -5.46 -4.51 3.65
C CYS A 86 -6.51 -3.95 2.69
N ASP A 87 -6.71 -2.63 2.75
CA ASP A 87 -7.60 -1.91 1.83
C ASP A 87 -6.88 -1.59 0.52
N ALA A 88 -5.58 -1.36 0.59
CA ALA A 88 -4.74 -1.10 -0.57
C ALA A 88 -3.40 -1.80 -0.44
N PHE A 89 -2.77 -2.03 -1.58
CA PHE A 89 -1.45 -2.63 -1.69
C PHE A 89 -0.54 -1.66 -2.45
N LEU A 90 0.56 -1.23 -1.83
CA LEU A 90 1.46 -0.23 -2.39
C LEU A 90 2.66 -0.88 -3.06
N MET A 91 2.89 -0.55 -4.34
CA MET A 91 4.02 -1.03 -5.11
C MET A 91 4.57 0.10 -6.01
N PRO A 92 5.37 1.03 -5.45
CA PRO A 92 5.88 2.18 -6.20
C PRO A 92 7.18 1.85 -6.94
N SER A 93 7.25 0.72 -7.62
CA SER A 93 8.47 0.19 -8.21
C SER A 93 9.05 1.08 -9.30
N LEU A 94 10.38 1.21 -9.33
CA LEU A 94 11.11 1.83 -10.43
C LEU A 94 11.02 0.93 -11.66
N PHE A 95 11.10 -0.38 -11.46
CA PHE A 95 11.01 -1.38 -12.51
C PHE A 95 10.34 -2.63 -11.97
N GLU A 96 9.26 -3.10 -12.64
CA GLU A 96 8.53 -4.29 -12.24
C GLU A 96 8.04 -5.04 -13.48
N PRO A 97 8.81 -6.03 -13.97
CA PRO A 97 8.47 -6.70 -15.23
C PRO A 97 7.23 -7.59 -15.15
N CYS A 98 6.95 -8.20 -14.01
CA CYS A 98 5.87 -9.19 -13.89
C CYS A 98 4.68 -8.73 -13.05
N GLY A 99 4.90 -7.95 -12.00
CA GLY A 99 3.82 -7.47 -11.12
C GLY A 99 3.04 -8.58 -10.42
N LEU A 100 3.68 -9.69 -10.04
CA LEU A 100 3.00 -10.84 -9.44
C LEU A 100 2.29 -10.50 -8.13
N SER A 101 2.92 -9.70 -7.26
CA SER A 101 2.32 -9.29 -5.98
C SER A 101 1.06 -8.45 -6.21
N GLN A 102 1.08 -7.59 -7.23
CA GLN A 102 -0.06 -6.77 -7.58
C GLN A 102 -1.23 -7.64 -8.09
N LEU A 103 -0.94 -8.68 -8.90
CA LEU A 103 -1.96 -9.62 -9.34
C LEU A 103 -2.58 -10.39 -8.16
N MET A 104 -1.76 -10.75 -7.17
CA MET A 104 -2.25 -11.39 -5.96
C MET A 104 -3.17 -10.47 -5.16
N SER A 105 -2.83 -9.18 -5.06
CA SER A 105 -3.68 -8.23 -4.34
C SER A 105 -5.04 -8.08 -5.02
N LEU A 106 -5.08 -8.04 -6.35
CA LEU A 106 -6.33 -7.99 -7.10
C LEU A 106 -7.21 -9.21 -6.85
N ARG A 107 -6.61 -10.40 -6.75
CA ARG A 107 -7.34 -11.64 -6.45
C ARG A 107 -8.06 -11.56 -5.11
N TYR A 108 -7.48 -10.88 -4.12
CA TYR A 108 -8.07 -10.72 -2.80
C TYR A 108 -8.95 -9.47 -2.67
N GLY A 109 -9.14 -8.72 -3.75
CA GLY A 109 -9.95 -7.50 -3.74
C GLY A 109 -9.28 -6.29 -3.11
N THR A 110 -7.97 -6.35 -2.87
CA THR A 110 -7.17 -5.25 -2.35
C THR A 110 -6.76 -4.36 -3.52
N LEU A 111 -6.99 -3.05 -3.42
CA LEU A 111 -6.70 -2.12 -4.52
C LEU A 111 -5.21 -1.82 -4.60
N PRO A 112 -4.56 -2.02 -5.75
CA PRO A 112 -3.15 -1.66 -5.91
C PRO A 112 -2.97 -0.15 -6.10
N ILE A 113 -1.91 0.38 -5.49
CA ILE A 113 -1.40 1.73 -5.73
C ILE A 113 0.00 1.55 -6.32
N VAL A 114 0.16 1.85 -7.58
CA VAL A 114 1.38 1.47 -8.33
C VAL A 114 1.94 2.65 -9.14
N ARG A 115 3.23 2.55 -9.47
CA ARG A 115 3.82 3.40 -10.49
C ARG A 115 3.61 2.73 -11.85
N GLU A 116 3.28 3.53 -12.86
CA GLU A 116 3.09 3.03 -14.23
C GLU A 116 4.43 2.62 -14.83
N THR A 117 4.73 1.32 -14.83
CA THR A 117 5.96 0.77 -15.39
C THR A 117 5.77 -0.70 -15.76
N GLY A 118 6.41 -1.14 -16.85
CA GLY A 118 6.47 -2.53 -17.27
C GLY A 118 5.14 -3.26 -17.15
N GLY A 119 5.15 -4.43 -16.51
CA GLY A 119 3.95 -5.25 -16.32
C GLY A 119 2.84 -4.61 -15.50
N LEU A 120 3.16 -3.62 -14.67
CA LEU A 120 2.14 -2.93 -13.86
C LEU A 120 1.25 -2.04 -14.72
N LYS A 121 1.81 -1.41 -15.74
CA LYS A 121 1.07 -0.56 -16.66
C LYS A 121 -0.03 -1.34 -17.40
N ASP A 122 0.24 -2.59 -17.73
CA ASP A 122 -0.69 -3.42 -18.52
C ASP A 122 -1.76 -4.09 -17.65
N THR A 123 -1.53 -4.26 -16.35
CA THR A 123 -2.41 -5.01 -15.47
C THR A 123 -3.28 -4.14 -14.56
N VAL A 124 -2.95 -2.87 -14.40
CA VAL A 124 -3.72 -1.94 -13.56
C VAL A 124 -4.40 -0.89 -14.43
N ILE A 125 -5.73 -0.84 -14.36
CA ILE A 125 -6.53 0.18 -15.03
C ILE A 125 -6.78 1.29 -14.01
N PRO A 126 -6.30 2.53 -14.27
CA PRO A 126 -6.50 3.63 -13.33
C PRO A 126 -7.97 3.87 -13.00
N TYR A 127 -8.23 4.22 -11.76
CA TYR A 127 -9.58 4.51 -11.31
C TYR A 127 -10.11 5.76 -11.99
N ASN A 128 -11.35 5.67 -12.52
CA ASN A 128 -12.05 6.80 -13.12
C ASN A 128 -13.17 7.25 -12.16
N GLU A 129 -13.06 8.47 -11.64
CA GLU A 129 -13.99 9.00 -10.64
C GLU A 129 -15.39 9.26 -11.20
N TYR A 130 -15.50 9.46 -12.51
CA TYR A 130 -16.78 9.77 -13.15
C TYR A 130 -17.69 8.56 -13.30
N ASP A 131 -17.13 7.38 -13.58
CA ASP A 131 -17.93 6.18 -13.79
C ASP A 131 -17.63 5.05 -12.79
N GLY A 132 -16.69 5.25 -11.86
CA GLY A 132 -16.34 4.27 -10.84
C GLY A 132 -15.62 3.04 -11.36
N THR A 133 -15.10 3.09 -12.60
CA THR A 133 -14.36 1.96 -13.18
C THR A 133 -12.88 2.02 -12.83
N GLY A 134 -12.18 0.93 -13.06
CA GLY A 134 -10.74 0.80 -12.83
C GLY A 134 -10.42 -0.24 -11.78
N THR A 135 -9.18 -0.72 -11.81
CA THR A 135 -8.71 -1.78 -10.92
C THR A 135 -7.71 -1.31 -9.87
N GLY A 136 -7.36 -0.02 -9.86
CA GLY A 136 -6.42 0.53 -8.89
C GLY A 136 -6.08 1.97 -9.14
N PHE A 137 -4.99 2.41 -8.53
CA PHE A 137 -4.50 3.79 -8.62
C PHE A 137 -3.07 3.77 -9.10
N SER A 138 -2.69 4.75 -9.93
CA SER A 138 -1.34 4.80 -10.47
C SER A 138 -0.81 6.23 -10.54
N PHE A 139 0.52 6.35 -10.54
CA PHE A 139 1.22 7.61 -10.78
C PHE A 139 2.33 7.36 -11.81
N THR A 140 2.70 8.41 -12.54
CA THR A 140 3.56 8.27 -13.72
C THR A 140 5.04 8.42 -13.40
N ASN A 141 5.41 9.49 -12.71
CA ASN A 141 6.82 9.81 -12.46
C ASN A 141 7.32 9.12 -11.20
N TYR A 142 8.60 8.76 -11.19
CA TYR A 142 9.26 8.20 -10.01
C TYR A 142 9.53 9.33 -9.02
N ASN A 143 8.51 9.66 -8.23
CA ASN A 143 8.51 10.84 -7.38
C ASN A 143 7.69 10.57 -6.11
N ALA A 144 8.29 10.88 -4.95
CA ALA A 144 7.67 10.60 -3.66
C ALA A 144 6.37 11.41 -3.43
N HIS A 145 6.32 12.64 -3.91
CA HIS A 145 5.13 13.50 -3.77
C HIS A 145 3.97 12.98 -4.62
N GLU A 146 4.24 12.51 -5.84
CA GLU A 146 3.21 11.89 -6.68
C GLU A 146 2.66 10.62 -6.05
N MET A 147 3.54 9.78 -5.49
CA MET A 147 3.14 8.60 -4.75
C MET A 147 2.23 8.97 -3.58
N PHE A 148 2.65 9.93 -2.79
CA PHE A 148 1.90 10.40 -1.62
C PHE A 148 0.53 10.97 -2.00
N TYR A 149 0.49 11.79 -3.04
CA TYR A 149 -0.76 12.34 -3.56
C TYR A 149 -1.72 11.22 -4.00
N THR A 150 -1.19 10.20 -4.68
CA THR A 150 -1.98 9.06 -5.15
C THR A 150 -2.54 8.26 -3.97
N ILE A 151 -1.77 8.09 -2.91
CA ILE A 151 -2.24 7.44 -1.68
C ILE A 151 -3.39 8.25 -1.05
N LYS A 152 -3.26 9.58 -0.96
CA LYS A 152 -4.33 10.43 -0.42
C LYS A 152 -5.59 10.36 -1.27
N TYR A 153 -5.43 10.33 -2.58
CA TYR A 153 -6.57 10.19 -3.50
C TYR A 153 -7.27 8.83 -3.30
N ALA A 154 -6.51 7.75 -3.20
CA ALA A 154 -7.06 6.42 -2.94
C ALA A 154 -7.84 6.39 -1.61
N MET A 155 -7.32 7.03 -0.58
CA MET A 155 -8.00 7.14 0.71
C MET A 155 -9.33 7.87 0.57
N SER A 156 -9.35 9.00 -0.15
CA SER A 156 -10.59 9.79 -0.32
C SER A 156 -11.67 8.98 -1.03
N VAL A 157 -11.29 8.25 -2.08
CA VAL A 157 -12.22 7.36 -2.81
C VAL A 157 -12.75 6.25 -1.90
N TYR A 158 -11.87 5.65 -1.10
CA TYR A 158 -12.24 4.59 -0.17
C TYR A 158 -13.26 5.07 0.87
N TYR A 159 -13.04 6.24 1.46
CA TYR A 159 -13.95 6.81 2.46
C TYR A 159 -15.29 7.24 1.83
N ASP A 160 -15.29 7.77 0.63
CA ASP A 160 -16.52 8.12 -0.08
C ASP A 160 -17.37 6.89 -0.38
N LYS A 161 -16.76 5.81 -0.87
CA LYS A 161 -17.47 4.54 -1.12
C LYS A 161 -18.03 3.95 0.16
N ARG A 162 -17.28 4.02 1.25
CA ARG A 162 -17.73 3.51 2.54
C ARG A 162 -18.91 4.30 3.09
N ARG A 163 -18.91 5.62 2.92
CA ARG A 163 -20.02 6.50 3.30
C ARG A 163 -21.26 6.18 2.48
N ASP A 164 -21.11 5.98 1.17
CA ASP A 164 -22.23 5.65 0.27
C ASP A 164 -22.85 4.29 0.63
N ARG A 165 -22.04 3.31 0.98
CA ARG A 165 -22.56 2.01 1.44
C ARG A 165 -23.38 2.14 2.72
N LYS A 166 -22.96 3.00 3.66
CA LYS A 166 -23.72 3.25 4.89
C LYS A 166 -25.05 3.92 4.61
N SER A 167 -25.10 4.87 3.67
CA SER A 167 -26.34 5.57 3.31
C SER A 167 -27.31 4.68 2.56
N THR A 168 -26.84 3.69 1.80
CA THR A 168 -27.70 2.76 1.07
C THR A 168 -28.25 1.64 1.94
N ARG A 169 -27.73 1.43 3.14
CA ARG A 169 -28.23 0.42 4.08
C ARG A 169 -29.35 0.93 4.99
N LEU A 170 -29.65 2.19 4.89
CA LEU A 170 -30.76 2.80 5.62
C LEU A 170 -32.09 2.61 4.85
#